data_98ff657f92c76e1f2201b66644301833
#
_entry.id   98ff657f92c76e1f2201b66644301833
#
_cell.length_a   1.000
_cell.length_b   1.000
_cell.length_c   1.000
_cell.angle_alpha   90.00
_cell.angle_beta   90.00
_cell.angle_gamma   90.00
#
_symmetry.space_group_name_H-M   'P 1'
#
loop_
_entity.id
_entity.type
_entity.pdbx_description
1 polymer ?
#
loop_
_entity_poly.entity_id
_entity_poly.type
_entity_poly.pdbx_seq_one_letter_code
_entity_poly.pdbx_strand_id
1 'polypeptide(L)'
;MYIRTNNKLIASRLAIPTTAFALDHIRPDLLIFRSVASCLVDWNGTVPTEEWLMGKIPKVVLRTLEIINPLQAGEVLFQSKSQLGKRAALQVYLCSVAGLCWGIGLVFAGTMDMGSKNLLIAELKTMQRIRDGKPTNIYLNADKPTRPLVDLCLSVVSISLGLVLAGSGDVDGMVS
;
A
#
# COMPACT_ATOMS: atom_id res chain seq x y z
N MET A 1 -13.22 -19.09 9.50
CA MET A 1 -13.05 -18.15 8.37
C MET A 1 -13.56 -16.78 8.79
N TYR A 2 -12.73 -15.73 8.71
CA TYR A 2 -13.04 -14.41 9.27
C TYR A 2 -13.34 -13.34 8.22
N ILE A 3 -13.55 -13.73 6.96
CA ILE A 3 -13.84 -12.80 5.85
C ILE A 3 -15.20 -12.12 6.11
N ARG A 4 -15.27 -10.81 5.86
CA ARG A 4 -16.47 -9.96 6.04
C ARG A 4 -17.05 -9.94 7.47
N THR A 5 -16.26 -10.31 8.47
CA THR A 5 -16.75 -10.26 9.87
C THR A 5 -16.77 -8.83 10.41
N ASN A 6 -16.05 -7.90 9.76
CA ASN A 6 -15.83 -6.54 10.24
C ASN A 6 -15.30 -6.47 11.68
N ASN A 7 -14.57 -7.52 12.09
CA ASN A 7 -13.97 -7.60 13.42
C ASN A 7 -12.68 -6.77 13.46
N LYS A 8 -12.77 -5.55 13.96
CA LYS A 8 -11.65 -4.61 14.05
C LYS A 8 -10.47 -5.15 14.85
N LEU A 9 -10.72 -5.99 15.88
CA LEU A 9 -9.65 -6.59 16.66
C LEU A 9 -8.83 -7.59 15.83
N ILE A 10 -9.48 -8.41 15.03
CA ILE A 10 -8.79 -9.35 14.13
C ILE A 10 -8.08 -8.58 13.01
N ALA A 11 -8.74 -7.61 12.40
CA ALA A 11 -8.14 -6.76 11.38
C ALA A 11 -6.88 -6.04 11.90
N SER A 12 -6.89 -5.53 13.14
CA SER A 12 -5.71 -4.87 13.73
C SER A 12 -4.53 -5.82 13.97
N ARG A 13 -4.79 -7.09 14.27
CA ARG A 13 -3.72 -8.12 14.39
C ARG A 13 -3.07 -8.46 13.04
N LEU A 14 -3.82 -8.29 11.95
CA LEU A 14 -3.33 -8.47 10.59
C LEU A 14 -2.71 -7.20 10.01
N ALA A 15 -2.87 -6.06 10.68
CA ALA A 15 -2.31 -4.79 10.23
C ALA A 15 -0.78 -4.86 10.08
N ILE A 16 -0.26 -3.93 9.29
CA ILE A 16 1.18 -3.79 9.05
C ILE A 16 1.86 -3.46 10.39
N PRO A 17 2.98 -4.10 10.75
CA PRO A 17 3.73 -3.78 11.97
C PRO A 17 4.14 -2.31 12.01
N THR A 18 4.08 -1.69 13.20
CA THR A 18 4.32 -0.25 13.35
C THR A 18 5.72 0.11 13.84
N THR A 19 6.51 -0.89 14.29
CA THR A 19 7.85 -0.66 14.82
C THR A 19 8.91 -0.88 13.75
N ALA A 20 9.95 -0.04 13.73
CA ALA A 20 11.08 -0.17 12.81
C ALA A 20 11.74 -1.55 12.89
N PHE A 21 11.91 -2.08 14.11
CA PHE A 21 12.49 -3.41 14.33
C PHE A 21 11.68 -4.52 13.65
N ALA A 22 10.37 -4.54 13.81
CA ALA A 22 9.52 -5.56 13.19
C ALA A 22 9.52 -5.44 11.65
N LEU A 23 9.56 -4.19 11.12
CA LEU A 23 9.58 -3.94 9.68
C LEU A 23 10.92 -4.31 9.03
N ASP A 24 12.03 -4.20 9.76
CA ASP A 24 13.36 -4.58 9.27
C ASP A 24 13.54 -6.11 9.19
N HIS A 25 12.80 -6.86 10.02
CA HIS A 25 12.91 -8.32 10.11
C HIS A 25 11.81 -9.08 9.34
N ILE A 26 10.76 -8.39 8.90
CA ILE A 26 9.70 -9.02 8.09
C ILE A 26 10.08 -9.06 6.62
N ARG A 27 9.76 -10.15 5.95
CA ARG A 27 9.86 -10.20 4.48
C ARG A 27 8.82 -9.26 3.88
N PRO A 28 9.25 -8.28 3.02
CA PRO A 28 8.32 -7.28 2.48
C PRO A 28 7.14 -7.86 1.70
N ASP A 29 7.34 -8.96 0.96
CA ASP A 29 6.29 -9.65 0.19
C ASP A 29 5.14 -10.18 1.06
N LEU A 30 5.42 -10.57 2.32
CA LEU A 30 4.39 -11.00 3.27
C LEU A 30 3.44 -9.85 3.67
N LEU A 31 3.87 -8.60 3.54
CA LEU A 31 3.04 -7.44 3.82
C LEU A 31 1.88 -7.30 2.84
N ILE A 32 2.05 -7.76 1.58
CA ILE A 32 0.97 -7.81 0.61
C ILE A 32 -0.18 -8.64 1.17
N PHE A 33 0.10 -9.88 1.61
CA PHE A 33 -0.92 -10.78 2.13
C PHE A 33 -1.55 -10.29 3.45
N ARG A 34 -0.75 -9.69 4.34
CA ARG A 34 -1.28 -9.11 5.58
C ARG A 34 -2.25 -7.96 5.30
N SER A 35 -1.90 -7.08 4.37
CA SER A 35 -2.74 -5.95 3.97
C SER A 35 -4.06 -6.42 3.35
N VAL A 36 -4.00 -7.39 2.42
CA VAL A 36 -5.20 -8.02 1.84
C VAL A 36 -6.06 -8.64 2.92
N ALA A 37 -5.48 -9.45 3.80
CA ALA A 37 -6.22 -10.13 4.86
C ALA A 37 -6.91 -9.13 5.80
N SER A 38 -6.26 -8.01 6.13
CA SER A 38 -6.85 -6.94 6.92
C SER A 38 -8.08 -6.33 6.23
N CYS A 39 -8.00 -6.04 4.92
CA CYS A 39 -9.12 -5.53 4.14
C CYS A 39 -10.28 -6.54 4.05
N LEU A 40 -9.98 -7.82 3.83
CA LEU A 40 -11.01 -8.87 3.74
C LEU A 40 -11.76 -9.07 5.07
N VAL A 41 -11.09 -8.87 6.20
CA VAL A 41 -11.73 -8.93 7.52
C VAL A 41 -12.55 -7.66 7.79
N ASP A 42 -11.97 -6.47 7.56
CA ASP A 42 -12.62 -5.16 7.74
C ASP A 42 -13.25 -4.69 6.41
N TRP A 43 -14.13 -5.50 5.86
CA TRP A 43 -14.72 -5.29 4.54
C TRP A 43 -15.39 -3.93 4.39
N ASN A 44 -16.24 -3.56 5.36
CA ASN A 44 -17.00 -2.31 5.34
C ASN A 44 -16.12 -1.09 5.71
N GLY A 45 -14.97 -1.31 6.33
CA GLY A 45 -14.00 -0.26 6.67
C GLY A 45 -12.98 0.01 5.57
N THR A 46 -13.03 -0.72 4.46
CA THR A 46 -12.14 -0.51 3.31
C THR A 46 -12.73 0.59 2.43
N VAL A 47 -12.02 1.70 2.32
CA VAL A 47 -12.44 2.89 1.57
C VAL A 47 -11.41 3.21 0.49
N PRO A 48 -11.82 3.43 -0.78
CA PRO A 48 -10.89 3.66 -1.89
C PRO A 48 -10.45 5.14 -1.99
N THR A 49 -9.82 5.64 -0.92
CA THR A 49 -9.27 7.00 -0.87
C THR A 49 -7.79 6.98 -0.51
N GLU A 50 -7.07 7.99 -0.96
CA GLU A 50 -5.63 8.15 -0.67
C GLU A 50 -5.41 8.34 0.84
N GLU A 51 -6.27 9.11 1.52
CA GLU A 51 -6.17 9.32 2.97
C GLU A 51 -6.32 8.00 3.74
N TRP A 52 -7.27 7.16 3.34
CA TRP A 52 -7.46 5.85 3.96
C TRP A 52 -6.23 4.97 3.74
N LEU A 53 -5.73 4.91 2.51
CA LEU A 53 -4.55 4.13 2.15
C LEU A 53 -3.32 4.58 2.95
N MET A 54 -3.04 5.88 2.97
CA MET A 54 -1.92 6.46 3.74
C MET A 54 -2.10 6.25 5.25
N GLY A 55 -3.32 6.29 5.75
CA GLY A 55 -3.65 6.01 7.16
C GLY A 55 -3.35 4.57 7.61
N LYS A 56 -3.28 3.61 6.68
CA LYS A 56 -2.92 2.21 6.97
C LYS A 56 -1.41 1.97 6.97
N ILE A 57 -0.62 2.88 6.39
CA ILE A 57 0.85 2.73 6.33
C ILE A 57 1.46 3.25 7.63
N PRO A 58 2.41 2.50 8.24
CA PRO A 58 3.03 2.91 9.49
C PRO A 58 3.74 4.27 9.38
N LYS A 59 3.51 5.14 10.36
CA LYS A 59 4.12 6.48 10.39
C LYS A 59 5.66 6.45 10.31
N VAL A 60 6.30 5.41 10.86
CA VAL A 60 7.76 5.25 10.77
C VAL A 60 8.23 5.12 9.33
N VAL A 61 7.47 4.43 8.46
CA VAL A 61 7.77 4.29 7.03
C VAL A 61 7.61 5.63 6.33
N LEU A 62 6.48 6.30 6.54
CA LEU A 62 6.18 7.60 5.92
C LEU A 62 7.20 8.68 6.32
N ARG A 63 7.66 8.68 7.58
CA ARG A 63 8.72 9.58 8.06
C ARG A 63 10.07 9.26 7.42
N THR A 64 10.44 7.98 7.34
CA THR A 64 11.73 7.56 6.74
C THR A 64 11.81 7.94 5.27
N LEU A 65 10.66 7.91 4.57
CA LEU A 65 10.56 8.32 3.16
C LEU A 65 10.28 9.82 2.97
N GLU A 66 10.23 10.58 4.06
CA GLU A 66 9.98 12.04 4.04
C GLU A 66 8.62 12.43 3.44
N ILE A 67 7.65 11.53 3.42
CA ILE A 67 6.29 11.76 2.91
C ILE A 67 5.50 12.66 3.88
N ILE A 68 5.74 12.51 5.19
CA ILE A 68 5.12 13.32 6.25
C ILE A 68 6.18 14.17 6.92
N ASN A 69 5.93 15.48 7.04
CA ASN A 69 6.81 16.39 7.77
C ASN A 69 6.81 16.00 9.26
N PRO A 70 7.99 15.75 9.89
CA PRO A 70 8.08 15.35 11.30
C PRO A 70 7.41 16.35 12.27
N LEU A 71 7.32 17.64 11.91
CA LEU A 71 6.66 18.67 12.72
C LEU A 71 5.12 18.54 12.79
N GLN A 72 4.49 17.89 11.83
CA GLN A 72 3.03 17.69 11.80
C GLN A 72 2.56 16.47 12.61
N ALA A 73 3.47 15.62 13.05
CA ALA A 73 3.12 14.37 13.70
C ALA A 73 2.94 14.46 15.23
N GLY A 74 3.12 15.63 15.86
CA GLY A 74 2.76 15.87 17.27
C GLY A 74 3.46 15.00 18.32
N GLU A 75 4.48 14.24 17.95
CA GLU A 75 5.19 13.35 18.86
C GLU A 75 6.56 13.90 19.25
N VAL A 76 6.73 14.09 20.54
CA VAL A 76 7.99 14.42 21.19
C VAL A 76 9.11 13.48 20.75
N LEU A 77 10.22 14.07 20.35
CA LEU A 77 11.49 13.45 19.96
C LEU A 77 12.03 12.43 20.99
N PHE A 78 11.49 11.23 21.01
CA PHE A 78 12.27 10.10 21.50
C PHE A 78 12.98 9.48 20.29
N GLN A 79 14.19 9.92 20.04
CA GLN A 79 15.16 9.31 19.14
C GLN A 79 15.49 7.90 19.67
N SER A 80 14.67 6.91 19.32
CA SER A 80 15.13 5.53 19.42
C SER A 80 16.06 5.24 18.25
N LYS A 81 17.26 4.74 18.53
CA LYS A 81 18.37 4.46 17.59
C LYS A 81 18.09 3.39 16.53
N SER A 82 16.90 2.88 16.39
CA SER A 82 16.53 1.93 15.34
C SER A 82 15.84 2.67 14.17
N GLN A 83 16.64 3.33 13.34
CA GLN A 83 16.14 3.90 12.10
C GLN A 83 15.98 2.78 11.07
N LEU A 84 14.75 2.63 10.57
CA LEU A 84 14.48 1.82 9.39
C LEU A 84 15.28 2.38 8.20
N GLY A 85 16.05 1.55 7.50
CA GLY A 85 16.80 1.98 6.33
C GLY A 85 15.86 2.47 5.21
N LYS A 86 16.24 3.52 4.47
CA LYS A 86 15.40 4.08 3.37
C LYS A 86 14.99 3.01 2.35
N ARG A 87 15.88 2.08 2.01
CA ARG A 87 15.58 0.97 1.11
C ARG A 87 14.52 0.02 1.68
N ALA A 88 14.67 -0.38 2.94
CA ALA A 88 13.70 -1.23 3.62
C ALA A 88 12.34 -0.51 3.75
N ALA A 89 12.34 0.77 4.11
CA ALA A 89 11.13 1.57 4.17
C ALA A 89 10.40 1.63 2.81
N LEU A 90 11.13 1.81 1.71
CA LEU A 90 10.56 1.83 0.37
C LEU A 90 9.96 0.47 -0.03
N GLN A 91 10.64 -0.64 0.29
CA GLN A 91 10.12 -1.97 0.04
C GLN A 91 8.85 -2.25 0.83
N VAL A 92 8.84 -1.88 2.13
CA VAL A 92 7.65 -1.98 3.00
C VAL A 92 6.51 -1.13 2.44
N TYR A 93 6.78 0.10 2.04
CA TYR A 93 5.79 1.00 1.44
C TYR A 93 5.14 0.37 0.20
N LEU A 94 5.95 -0.03 -0.78
CA LEU A 94 5.46 -0.61 -2.04
C LEU A 94 4.61 -1.86 -1.83
N CYS A 95 5.08 -2.79 -0.99
CA CYS A 95 4.34 -4.01 -0.71
C CYS A 95 3.05 -3.76 0.08
N SER A 96 3.08 -2.80 1.00
CA SER A 96 1.89 -2.42 1.77
C SER A 96 0.82 -1.79 0.88
N VAL A 97 1.22 -0.83 0.03
CA VAL A 97 0.33 -0.19 -0.94
C VAL A 97 -0.23 -1.22 -1.92
N ALA A 98 0.60 -2.09 -2.50
CA ALA A 98 0.15 -3.13 -3.41
C ALA A 98 -0.88 -4.07 -2.76
N GLY A 99 -0.64 -4.48 -1.50
CA GLY A 99 -1.58 -5.32 -0.76
C GLY A 99 -2.90 -4.61 -0.42
N LEU A 100 -2.85 -3.33 -0.04
CA LEU A 100 -4.05 -2.53 0.20
C LEU A 100 -4.85 -2.32 -1.10
N CYS A 101 -4.17 -2.02 -2.22
CA CYS A 101 -4.79 -1.95 -3.54
C CYS A 101 -5.46 -3.27 -3.93
N TRP A 102 -4.82 -4.40 -3.62
CA TRP A 102 -5.42 -5.72 -3.88
C TRP A 102 -6.66 -5.95 -3.02
N GLY A 103 -6.62 -5.55 -1.74
CA GLY A 103 -7.77 -5.57 -0.86
C GLY A 103 -8.94 -4.74 -1.42
N ILE A 104 -8.68 -3.51 -1.89
CA ILE A 104 -9.65 -2.65 -2.56
C ILE A 104 -10.20 -3.36 -3.82
N GLY A 105 -9.33 -3.91 -4.67
CA GLY A 105 -9.74 -4.64 -5.87
C GLY A 105 -10.70 -5.79 -5.58
N LEU A 106 -10.50 -6.53 -4.48
CA LEU A 106 -11.38 -7.61 -4.06
C LEU A 106 -12.70 -7.12 -3.46
N VAL A 107 -12.65 -6.05 -2.65
CA VAL A 107 -13.85 -5.47 -2.02
C VAL A 107 -14.78 -4.85 -3.06
N PHE A 108 -14.20 -4.16 -4.05
CA PHE A 108 -14.93 -3.46 -5.11
C PHE A 108 -14.96 -4.22 -6.45
N ALA A 109 -14.72 -5.53 -6.43
CA ALA A 109 -14.73 -6.36 -7.64
C ALA A 109 -16.06 -6.26 -8.39
N GLY A 110 -16.00 -5.95 -9.68
CA GLY A 110 -17.17 -5.86 -10.55
C GLY A 110 -18.09 -4.67 -10.32
N THR A 111 -17.73 -3.71 -9.45
CA THR A 111 -18.59 -2.57 -9.09
C THR A 111 -18.42 -1.37 -10.01
N MET A 112 -17.33 -1.29 -10.77
CA MET A 112 -16.94 -0.10 -11.53
C MET A 112 -16.82 1.17 -10.68
N ASP A 113 -16.53 1.03 -9.39
CA ASP A 113 -16.41 2.19 -8.52
C ASP A 113 -15.31 3.14 -9.02
N MET A 114 -15.69 4.38 -9.33
CA MET A 114 -14.79 5.38 -9.90
C MET A 114 -13.68 5.80 -8.93
N GLY A 115 -13.97 5.79 -7.63
CA GLY A 115 -12.95 6.06 -6.59
C GLY A 115 -11.85 5.02 -6.61
N SER A 116 -12.24 3.74 -6.60
CA SER A 116 -11.31 2.60 -6.68
C SER A 116 -10.50 2.63 -7.98
N LYS A 117 -11.16 2.84 -9.14
CA LYS A 117 -10.49 2.95 -10.45
C LYS A 117 -9.42 4.04 -10.45
N ASN A 118 -9.79 5.25 -10.05
CA ASN A 118 -8.89 6.39 -10.07
C ASN A 118 -7.69 6.22 -9.12
N LEU A 119 -7.93 5.70 -7.91
CA LEU A 119 -6.88 5.41 -6.94
C LEU A 119 -5.90 4.36 -7.49
N LEU A 120 -6.41 3.24 -8.01
CA LEU A 120 -5.56 2.17 -8.55
C LEU A 120 -4.72 2.63 -9.75
N ILE A 121 -5.28 3.45 -10.64
CA ILE A 121 -4.53 4.04 -11.76
C ILE A 121 -3.45 5.00 -11.25
N ALA A 122 -3.72 5.82 -10.24
CA ALA A 122 -2.73 6.72 -9.65
C ALA A 122 -1.56 5.95 -9.05
N GLU A 123 -1.84 4.87 -8.30
CA GLU A 123 -0.82 4.02 -7.71
C GLU A 123 -0.01 3.25 -8.76
N LEU A 124 -0.64 2.75 -9.83
CA LEU A 124 0.06 2.14 -10.96
C LEU A 124 1.07 3.10 -11.58
N LYS A 125 0.65 4.34 -11.87
CA LYS A 125 1.51 5.37 -12.45
C LYS A 125 2.68 5.71 -11.53
N THR A 126 2.45 5.77 -10.22
CA THR A 126 3.48 6.02 -9.21
C THR A 126 4.51 4.89 -9.18
N MET A 127 4.06 3.63 -9.16
CA MET A 127 4.95 2.48 -9.17
C MET A 127 5.73 2.34 -10.50
N GLN A 128 5.11 2.65 -11.64
CA GLN A 128 5.79 2.68 -12.94
C GLN A 128 6.91 3.72 -12.96
N ARG A 129 6.66 4.92 -12.44
CA ARG A 129 7.70 5.96 -12.32
C ARG A 129 8.88 5.51 -11.44
N ILE A 130 8.59 4.83 -10.31
CA ILE A 130 9.62 4.27 -9.44
C ILE A 130 10.43 3.19 -10.18
N ARG A 131 9.77 2.29 -10.92
CA ARG A 131 10.42 1.27 -11.75
C ARG A 131 11.37 1.89 -12.78
N ASP A 132 10.92 2.96 -13.43
CA ASP A 132 11.68 3.67 -14.46
C ASP A 132 12.79 4.56 -13.88
N GLY A 133 12.89 4.66 -12.56
CA GLY A 133 13.86 5.53 -11.87
C GLY A 133 13.55 7.02 -11.99
N LYS A 134 12.28 7.36 -12.29
CA LYS A 134 11.83 8.75 -12.37
C LYS A 134 11.49 9.27 -10.96
N PRO A 135 11.79 10.55 -10.67
CA PRO A 135 11.48 11.11 -9.36
C PRO A 135 9.97 11.09 -9.09
N THR A 136 9.62 10.69 -7.89
CA THR A 136 8.26 10.77 -7.34
C THR A 136 8.33 11.46 -5.98
N ASN A 137 7.20 11.89 -5.45
CA ASN A 137 7.13 12.49 -4.10
C ASN A 137 7.64 11.54 -3.00
N ILE A 138 7.68 10.24 -3.31
CA ILE A 138 8.07 9.16 -2.40
C ILE A 138 9.53 8.74 -2.61
N TYR A 139 10.05 8.95 -3.82
CA TYR A 139 11.34 8.46 -4.27
C TYR A 139 12.21 9.62 -4.77
N LEU A 140 12.80 10.36 -3.85
CA LEU A 140 13.72 11.45 -4.20
C LEU A 140 15.21 11.04 -4.08
N ASN A 141 15.58 10.14 -3.16
CA ASN A 141 16.99 9.81 -2.88
C ASN A 141 17.19 8.43 -2.21
N ALA A 142 16.29 7.47 -2.39
CA ALA A 142 16.48 6.13 -1.85
C ALA A 142 17.25 5.23 -2.83
N ASP A 143 18.00 4.26 -2.31
CA ASP A 143 18.55 3.18 -3.13
C ASP A 143 17.44 2.50 -3.94
N LYS A 144 17.70 2.27 -5.23
CA LYS A 144 16.70 1.67 -6.13
C LYS A 144 16.12 0.38 -5.53
N PRO A 145 14.79 0.26 -5.46
CA PRO A 145 14.17 -0.99 -5.03
C PRO A 145 14.54 -2.10 -6.00
N THR A 146 14.52 -3.32 -5.53
CA THR A 146 14.78 -4.48 -6.38
C THR A 146 13.72 -4.54 -7.48
N ARG A 147 14.15 -4.53 -8.74
CA ARG A 147 13.23 -4.52 -9.90
C ARG A 147 12.16 -5.61 -9.82
N PRO A 148 12.49 -6.88 -9.45
CA PRO A 148 11.47 -7.92 -9.29
C PRO A 148 10.38 -7.59 -8.27
N LEU A 149 10.71 -6.86 -7.20
CA LEU A 149 9.73 -6.47 -6.19
C LEU A 149 8.74 -5.42 -6.74
N VAL A 150 9.25 -4.44 -7.48
CA VAL A 150 8.40 -3.42 -8.11
C VAL A 150 7.50 -4.05 -9.17
N ASP A 151 8.03 -4.97 -9.97
CA ASP A 151 7.26 -5.68 -10.99
C ASP A 151 6.16 -6.55 -10.36
N LEU A 152 6.44 -7.20 -9.21
CA LEU A 152 5.43 -7.90 -8.42
C LEU A 152 4.32 -6.94 -7.96
N CYS A 153 4.68 -5.81 -7.36
CA CYS A 153 3.71 -4.82 -6.88
C CYS A 153 2.85 -4.27 -8.03
N LEU A 154 3.48 -3.95 -9.18
CA LEU A 154 2.76 -3.53 -10.39
C LEU A 154 1.75 -4.58 -10.86
N SER A 155 2.17 -5.85 -10.92
CA SER A 155 1.28 -6.96 -11.30
C SER A 155 0.07 -7.06 -10.37
N VAL A 156 0.30 -6.97 -9.06
CA VAL A 156 -0.77 -7.03 -8.05
C VAL A 156 -1.77 -5.87 -8.24
N VAL A 157 -1.29 -4.65 -8.43
CA VAL A 157 -2.18 -3.48 -8.61
C VAL A 157 -2.91 -3.54 -9.96
N SER A 158 -2.26 -4.04 -11.02
CA SER A 158 -2.90 -4.25 -12.32
C SER A 158 -4.03 -5.29 -12.24
N ILE A 159 -3.81 -6.40 -11.54
CA ILE A 159 -4.86 -7.41 -11.28
C ILE A 159 -6.01 -6.78 -10.50
N SER A 160 -5.71 -5.94 -9.51
CA SER A 160 -6.71 -5.25 -8.69
C SER A 160 -7.60 -4.33 -9.53
N LEU A 161 -7.00 -3.59 -10.46
CA LEU A 161 -7.73 -2.75 -11.41
C LEU A 161 -8.63 -3.62 -12.31
N GLY A 162 -8.11 -4.73 -12.84
CA GLY A 162 -8.88 -5.68 -13.63
C GLY A 162 -10.08 -6.26 -12.86
N LEU A 163 -9.94 -6.52 -11.55
CA LEU A 163 -11.05 -6.98 -10.70
C LEU A 163 -12.16 -5.93 -10.56
N VAL A 164 -11.80 -4.66 -10.33
CA VAL A 164 -12.79 -3.56 -10.21
C VAL A 164 -13.55 -3.38 -11.52
N LEU A 165 -12.87 -3.50 -12.66
CA LEU A 165 -13.42 -3.33 -14.00
C LEU A 165 -14.08 -4.61 -14.57
N ALA A 166 -14.05 -5.73 -13.86
CA ALA A 166 -14.56 -7.00 -14.34
C ALA A 166 -16.05 -6.88 -14.74
N GLY A 167 -16.35 -7.26 -15.98
CA GLY A 167 -17.72 -7.23 -16.50
C GLY A 167 -18.25 -5.87 -16.94
N SER A 168 -17.44 -4.82 -16.86
CA SER A 168 -17.86 -3.46 -17.17
C SER A 168 -17.94 -3.12 -18.67
N GLY A 169 -17.15 -3.79 -19.51
CA GLY A 169 -16.93 -3.40 -20.91
C GLY A 169 -16.17 -2.08 -21.06
N ASP A 170 -15.57 -1.54 -19.99
CA ASP A 170 -14.79 -0.31 -20.00
C ASP A 170 -13.43 -0.53 -20.68
N VAL A 171 -13.34 -0.08 -21.94
CA VAL A 171 -12.14 -0.22 -22.78
C VAL A 171 -11.03 0.75 -22.33
N ASP A 172 -11.37 1.91 -21.78
CA ASP A 172 -10.40 2.94 -21.39
C ASP A 172 -9.52 2.49 -20.21
N GLY A 173 -10.09 1.68 -19.33
CA GLY A 173 -9.35 1.09 -18.21
C GLY A 173 -8.41 -0.05 -18.60
N MET A 174 -8.57 -0.63 -19.80
CA MET A 174 -7.72 -1.73 -20.27
C MET A 174 -6.45 -1.24 -21.00
N VAL A 175 -6.41 0.01 -21.40
CA VAL A 175 -5.33 0.60 -22.22
C VAL A 175 -4.37 1.47 -21.39
N SER A 176 -4.70 1.71 -20.12
CA SER A 176 -3.90 2.51 -19.16
C SER A 176 -2.83 1.68 -18.48
#